data_d840431534f6ab65741615f4cc934e6f
#
_entry.id   d840431534f6ab65741615f4cc934e6f
#
_cell.length_a   1.000
_cell.length_b   1.000
_cell.length_c   1.000
_cell.angle_alpha   90.00
_cell.angle_beta   90.00
_cell.angle_gamma   90.00
#
_symmetry.space_group_name_H-M   'P 1'
#
loop_
_entity.id
_entity.type
_entity.pdbx_description
1 polymer ?
#
loop_
_entity_poly.entity_id
_entity_poly.type
_entity_poly.pdbx_seq_one_letter_code
_entity_poly.pdbx_strand_id
1 'polypeptide(L)'
;MNNTRLEYNKRLHEVEVYFETLKMFDNGSCSIKCIDILGNETTKEIDSELSTILKANGFLLLYNLIESTIRKSIDAVITSMHTSSVTFRNLSEELRKLWIKQEGKNSNEEKIMSIAKIVLENGLLTFKKDFINISGNIDAQEIRKILKQVGGNEIRDGRCLKAIKDKRNHLAHGDFSFSEIGKDYTVSDLITYKDDTKDYLSKVLGEIQNFIDNQKYLCST
;
A
#
# COMPACT_ATOMS: atom_id res chain seq x y z
N MET A 1 14.89 -0.92 3.43
CA MET A 1 13.81 -0.23 4.18
C MET A 1 13.91 1.30 4.19
N ASN A 2 15.09 1.94 4.26
CA ASN A 2 15.18 3.42 4.33
C ASN A 2 14.42 4.12 3.19
N ASN A 3 14.59 3.66 1.95
CA ASN A 3 13.87 4.22 0.80
C ASN A 3 12.34 4.04 0.90
N THR A 4 11.89 2.89 1.40
CA THR A 4 10.44 2.62 1.60
C THR A 4 9.84 3.58 2.62
N ARG A 5 10.53 3.85 3.74
CA ARG A 5 10.08 4.81 4.76
C ARG A 5 10.09 6.25 4.23
N LEU A 6 11.09 6.62 3.43
CA LEU A 6 11.16 7.94 2.81
C LEU A 6 9.96 8.17 1.87
N GLU A 7 9.65 7.21 1.01
CA GLU A 7 8.51 7.26 0.10
C GLU A 7 7.17 7.28 0.86
N TYR A 8 7.05 6.47 1.92
CA TYR A 8 5.87 6.51 2.79
C TYR A 8 5.69 7.88 3.41
N ASN A 9 6.73 8.46 4.02
CA ASN A 9 6.65 9.77 4.66
C ASN A 9 6.29 10.88 3.67
N LYS A 10 6.85 10.83 2.46
CA LYS A 10 6.50 11.78 1.40
C LYS A 10 5.01 11.73 1.06
N ARG A 11 4.46 10.53 0.83
CA ARG A 11 3.03 10.37 0.51
C ARG A 11 2.12 10.66 1.70
N LEU A 12 2.56 10.32 2.90
CA LEU A 12 1.83 10.66 4.11
C LEU A 12 1.73 12.18 4.27
N HIS A 13 2.81 12.92 4.00
CA HIS A 13 2.79 14.37 4.01
C HIS A 13 1.78 14.96 3.00
N GLU A 14 1.72 14.40 1.78
CA GLU A 14 0.73 14.80 0.77
C GLU A 14 -0.72 14.60 1.30
N VAL A 15 -0.96 13.46 1.97
CA VAL A 15 -2.24 13.17 2.63
C VAL A 15 -2.52 14.16 3.76
N GLU A 16 -1.55 14.44 4.63
CA GLU A 16 -1.68 15.35 5.76
C GLU A 16 -2.03 16.76 5.28
N VAL A 17 -1.32 17.31 4.29
CA VAL A 17 -1.59 18.61 3.68
C VAL A 17 -3.02 18.68 3.12
N TYR A 18 -3.45 17.64 2.43
CA TYR A 18 -4.80 17.57 1.89
C TYR A 18 -5.87 17.60 3.01
N PHE A 19 -5.69 16.80 4.05
CA PHE A 19 -6.65 16.71 5.15
C PHE A 19 -6.66 17.95 6.04
N GLU A 20 -5.54 18.64 6.19
CA GLU A 20 -5.48 19.96 6.84
C GLU A 20 -6.30 21.00 6.06
N THR A 21 -6.14 21.01 4.73
CA THR A 21 -6.94 21.88 3.85
C THR A 21 -8.44 21.55 3.95
N LEU A 22 -8.78 20.26 3.95
CA LEU A 22 -10.16 19.80 4.07
C LEU A 22 -10.80 20.25 5.41
N LYS A 23 -10.04 20.27 6.52
CA LYS A 23 -10.50 20.79 7.81
C LYS A 23 -10.85 22.29 7.74
N MET A 24 -10.08 23.07 6.99
CA MET A 24 -10.35 24.50 6.85
C MET A 24 -11.71 24.74 6.18
N PHE A 25 -12.09 23.87 5.24
CA PHE A 25 -13.35 23.98 4.52
C PHE A 25 -14.58 23.56 5.34
N ASP A 26 -14.39 22.79 6.41
CA ASP A 26 -15.47 22.32 7.29
C ASP A 26 -15.86 23.34 8.37
N ASN A 27 -14.99 24.32 8.66
CA ASN A 27 -15.12 25.23 9.79
C ASN A 27 -15.94 26.53 9.48
N GLY A 28 -16.75 26.53 8.43
CA GLY A 28 -17.62 27.68 8.11
C GLY A 28 -17.57 28.08 6.63
N SER A 29 -18.04 29.29 6.31
CA SER A 29 -17.99 29.85 4.96
C SER A 29 -16.54 30.06 4.55
N CYS A 30 -16.03 29.21 3.67
CA CYS A 30 -14.70 29.33 3.12
C CYS A 30 -14.76 29.72 1.63
N SER A 31 -13.89 30.62 1.21
CA SER A 31 -13.79 31.04 -0.19
C SER A 31 -12.34 31.02 -0.67
N ILE A 32 -12.17 30.71 -1.94
CA ILE A 32 -10.89 30.80 -2.64
C ILE A 32 -10.84 32.15 -3.34
N LYS A 33 -9.87 33.00 -2.96
CA LYS A 33 -9.59 34.26 -3.60
C LYS A 33 -8.42 34.11 -4.57
N CYS A 34 -8.66 34.39 -5.83
CA CYS A 34 -7.62 34.41 -6.87
C CYS A 34 -7.38 35.88 -7.30
N ILE A 35 -6.10 36.24 -7.43
CA ILE A 35 -5.69 37.56 -7.96
C ILE A 35 -4.91 37.24 -9.25
N ASP A 36 -5.35 37.80 -10.38
CA ASP A 36 -4.65 37.64 -11.64
C ASP A 36 -3.42 38.57 -11.74
N ILE A 37 -2.66 38.41 -12.83
CA ILE A 37 -1.45 39.24 -13.08
C ILE A 37 -1.73 40.72 -13.28
N LEU A 38 -3.00 41.10 -13.51
CA LEU A 38 -3.44 42.48 -13.68
C LEU A 38 -4.03 43.08 -12.35
N GLY A 39 -4.04 42.24 -11.29
CA GLY A 39 -4.58 42.65 -9.99
C GLY A 39 -6.09 42.49 -9.86
N ASN A 40 -6.78 41.88 -10.84
CA ASN A 40 -8.21 41.61 -10.74
C ASN A 40 -8.48 40.49 -9.75
N GLU A 41 -9.42 40.68 -8.83
CA GLU A 41 -9.78 39.69 -7.83
C GLU A 41 -11.02 38.90 -8.25
N THR A 42 -10.93 37.57 -8.18
CA THR A 42 -12.07 36.67 -8.27
C THR A 42 -12.18 35.84 -7.01
N THR A 43 -13.40 35.71 -6.49
CA THR A 43 -13.67 34.92 -5.28
C THR A 43 -14.66 33.80 -5.65
N LYS A 44 -14.34 32.57 -5.29
CA LYS A 44 -15.20 31.40 -5.41
C LYS A 44 -15.49 30.86 -4.02
N GLU A 45 -16.76 30.81 -3.65
CA GLU A 45 -17.19 30.14 -2.43
C GLU A 45 -17.02 28.62 -2.58
N ILE A 46 -16.65 27.97 -1.48
CA ILE A 46 -16.65 26.51 -1.39
C ILE A 46 -18.05 26.09 -0.97
N ASP A 47 -18.84 25.70 -1.96
CA ASP A 47 -20.19 25.21 -1.76
C ASP A 47 -20.21 23.76 -1.25
N SER A 48 -21.40 23.28 -0.89
CA SER A 48 -21.60 21.93 -0.40
C SER A 48 -21.20 20.85 -1.43
N GLU A 49 -21.34 21.12 -2.72
CA GLU A 49 -20.97 20.19 -3.78
C GLU A 49 -19.46 20.02 -3.86
N LEU A 50 -18.70 21.11 -3.90
CA LEU A 50 -17.24 21.06 -3.89
C LEU A 50 -16.73 20.40 -2.62
N SER A 51 -17.31 20.70 -1.46
CA SER A 51 -16.97 20.04 -0.20
C SER A 51 -17.16 18.53 -0.26
N THR A 52 -18.28 18.04 -0.80
CA THR A 52 -18.52 16.59 -0.92
C THR A 52 -17.56 15.93 -1.91
N ILE A 53 -17.26 16.56 -3.03
CA ILE A 53 -16.25 16.08 -4.00
C ILE A 53 -14.88 15.95 -3.33
N LEU A 54 -14.45 16.96 -2.57
CA LEU A 54 -13.17 16.92 -1.86
C LEU A 54 -13.16 15.83 -0.79
N LYS A 55 -14.23 15.63 -0.02
CA LYS A 55 -14.32 14.52 0.93
C LYS A 55 -14.14 13.15 0.26
N ALA A 56 -14.77 12.92 -0.87
CA ALA A 56 -14.63 11.66 -1.61
C ALA A 56 -13.20 11.44 -2.15
N ASN A 57 -12.51 12.49 -2.59
CA ASN A 57 -11.11 12.42 -3.00
C ASN A 57 -10.17 11.96 -1.87
N GLY A 58 -10.52 12.23 -0.61
CA GLY A 58 -9.78 11.72 0.55
C GLY A 58 -9.60 10.20 0.53
N PHE A 59 -10.61 9.45 0.10
CA PHE A 59 -10.51 7.98 -0.04
C PHE A 59 -9.51 7.55 -1.11
N LEU A 60 -9.41 8.29 -2.22
CA LEU A 60 -8.44 7.98 -3.28
C LEU A 60 -7.00 8.21 -2.78
N LEU A 61 -6.76 9.29 -2.04
CA LEU A 61 -5.45 9.58 -1.46
C LEU A 61 -5.05 8.54 -0.42
N LEU A 62 -5.96 8.18 0.49
CA LEU A 62 -5.71 7.14 1.50
C LEU A 62 -5.42 5.79 0.84
N TYR A 63 -6.19 5.41 -0.17
CA TYR A 63 -5.95 4.16 -0.89
C TYR A 63 -4.58 4.16 -1.60
N ASN A 64 -4.21 5.27 -2.24
CA ASN A 64 -2.91 5.41 -2.89
C ASN A 64 -1.75 5.26 -1.87
N LEU A 65 -1.89 5.85 -0.67
CA LEU A 65 -0.93 5.66 0.43
C LEU A 65 -0.82 4.18 0.83
N ILE A 66 -1.95 3.48 1.02
CA ILE A 66 -1.99 2.06 1.35
C ILE A 66 -1.29 1.23 0.27
N GLU A 67 -1.73 1.34 -0.97
CA GLU A 67 -1.22 0.53 -2.08
C GLU A 67 0.27 0.75 -2.30
N SER A 68 0.72 2.00 -2.34
CA SER A 68 2.13 2.31 -2.54
C SER A 68 3.01 1.80 -1.41
N THR A 69 2.56 1.91 -0.15
CA THR A 69 3.31 1.43 1.02
C THR A 69 3.50 -0.08 0.98
N ILE A 70 2.45 -0.84 0.68
CA ILE A 70 2.53 -2.30 0.61
C ILE A 70 3.44 -2.75 -0.54
N ARG A 71 3.28 -2.18 -1.75
CA ARG A 71 4.13 -2.52 -2.90
C ARG A 71 5.60 -2.25 -2.61
N LYS A 72 5.94 -1.08 -2.06
CA LYS A 72 7.32 -0.73 -1.70
C LYS A 72 7.88 -1.59 -0.57
N SER A 73 7.05 -2.02 0.37
CA SER A 73 7.46 -2.94 1.42
C SER A 73 7.86 -4.31 0.86
N ILE A 74 7.10 -4.83 -0.08
CA ILE A 74 7.41 -6.11 -0.74
C ILE A 74 8.65 -5.97 -1.64
N ASP A 75 8.79 -4.88 -2.38
CA ASP A 75 10.02 -4.60 -3.14
C ASP A 75 11.27 -4.60 -2.23
N ALA A 76 11.15 -4.05 -1.01
CA ALA A 76 12.24 -4.06 -0.05
C ALA A 76 12.60 -5.47 0.46
N VAL A 77 11.60 -6.34 0.70
CA VAL A 77 11.83 -7.75 1.05
C VAL A 77 12.57 -8.46 -0.08
N ILE A 78 12.09 -8.34 -1.32
CA ILE A 78 12.72 -8.97 -2.50
C ILE A 78 14.16 -8.47 -2.68
N THR A 79 14.39 -7.17 -2.54
CA THR A 79 15.72 -6.57 -2.63
C THR A 79 16.64 -7.13 -1.54
N SER A 80 16.15 -7.27 -0.31
CA SER A 80 16.93 -7.84 0.80
C SER A 80 17.34 -9.30 0.54
N MET A 81 16.42 -10.12 0.02
CA MET A 81 16.72 -11.50 -0.35
C MET A 81 17.78 -11.58 -1.45
N HIS A 82 17.72 -10.73 -2.48
CA HIS A 82 18.74 -10.68 -3.55
C HIS A 82 20.11 -10.29 -2.99
N THR A 83 20.16 -9.30 -2.11
CA THR A 83 21.43 -8.82 -1.50
C THR A 83 22.06 -9.88 -0.59
N SER A 84 21.25 -10.72 0.04
CA SER A 84 21.71 -11.77 0.97
C SER A 84 22.13 -13.07 0.26
N SER A 85 22.17 -13.12 -1.07
CA SER A 85 22.60 -14.29 -1.84
C SER A 85 21.87 -15.58 -1.42
N VAL A 86 20.54 -15.53 -1.40
CA VAL A 86 19.70 -16.63 -0.91
C VAL A 86 19.73 -17.83 -1.86
N THR A 87 19.82 -19.03 -1.30
CA THR A 87 19.72 -20.31 -2.01
C THR A 87 18.48 -21.07 -1.56
N PHE A 88 18.08 -22.10 -2.31
CA PHE A 88 16.91 -22.90 -1.92
C PHE A 88 17.05 -23.56 -0.55
N ARG A 89 18.27 -23.94 -0.15
CA ARG A 89 18.53 -24.64 1.12
C ARG A 89 18.37 -23.71 2.32
N ASN A 90 18.78 -22.44 2.18
CA ASN A 90 18.71 -21.48 3.31
C ASN A 90 17.44 -20.63 3.32
N LEU A 91 16.56 -20.74 2.33
CA LEU A 91 15.29 -20.02 2.27
C LEU A 91 14.27 -20.64 3.24
N SER A 92 13.40 -19.84 3.86
CA SER A 92 12.29 -20.32 4.70
C SER A 92 11.31 -21.17 3.90
N GLU A 93 10.57 -22.06 4.57
CA GLU A 93 9.66 -22.99 3.92
C GLU A 93 8.57 -22.29 3.11
N GLU A 94 8.00 -21.21 3.65
CA GLU A 94 6.97 -20.41 3.01
C GLU A 94 7.48 -19.82 1.69
N LEU A 95 8.67 -19.25 1.71
CA LEU A 95 9.28 -18.66 0.52
C LEU A 95 9.78 -19.69 -0.48
N ARG A 96 10.21 -20.88 -0.05
CA ARG A 96 10.48 -22.01 -0.97
C ARG A 96 9.23 -22.37 -1.75
N LYS A 97 8.07 -22.47 -1.09
CA LYS A 97 6.79 -22.76 -1.76
C LYS A 97 6.43 -21.69 -2.79
N LEU A 98 6.64 -20.43 -2.46
CA LEU A 98 6.42 -19.32 -3.40
C LEU A 98 7.39 -19.37 -4.58
N TRP A 99 8.67 -19.65 -4.33
CA TRP A 99 9.67 -19.73 -5.39
C TRP A 99 9.38 -20.88 -6.36
N ILE A 100 9.04 -22.08 -5.84
CA ILE A 100 8.61 -23.21 -6.68
C ILE A 100 7.38 -22.83 -7.50
N LYS A 101 6.40 -22.12 -6.92
CA LYS A 101 5.22 -21.67 -7.65
C LYS A 101 5.56 -20.66 -8.74
N GLN A 102 6.50 -19.74 -8.49
CA GLN A 102 6.98 -18.78 -9.48
C GLN A 102 7.65 -19.51 -10.66
N GLU A 103 8.59 -20.41 -10.36
CA GLU A 103 9.36 -21.10 -11.39
C GLU A 103 8.54 -22.20 -12.10
N GLY A 104 7.65 -22.88 -11.39
CA GLY A 104 6.77 -23.91 -11.94
C GLY A 104 5.65 -23.39 -12.85
N LYS A 105 5.41 -22.07 -12.90
CA LYS A 105 4.40 -21.49 -13.78
C LYS A 105 4.77 -21.67 -15.24
N ASN A 106 3.92 -22.37 -16.01
CA ASN A 106 4.14 -22.70 -17.43
C ASN A 106 5.46 -23.49 -17.67
N SER A 107 5.78 -24.43 -16.75
CA SER A 107 7.00 -25.23 -16.88
C SER A 107 6.87 -26.32 -17.94
N ASN A 108 7.95 -26.48 -18.72
CA ASN A 108 8.23 -27.63 -19.60
C ASN A 108 9.38 -28.46 -19.00
N GLU A 109 9.77 -29.53 -19.66
CA GLU A 109 10.84 -30.41 -19.20
C GLU A 109 12.18 -29.69 -19.00
N GLU A 110 12.56 -28.81 -19.92
CA GLU A 110 13.80 -28.04 -19.83
C GLU A 110 13.80 -27.09 -18.58
N LYS A 111 12.67 -26.48 -18.31
CA LYS A 111 12.53 -25.60 -17.14
C LYS A 111 12.55 -26.38 -15.82
N ILE A 112 11.93 -27.57 -15.80
CA ILE A 112 11.99 -28.47 -14.64
C ILE A 112 13.44 -28.91 -14.38
N MET A 113 14.19 -29.27 -15.41
CA MET A 113 15.62 -29.62 -15.30
C MET A 113 16.45 -28.43 -14.81
N SER A 114 16.17 -27.21 -15.28
CA SER A 114 16.84 -25.99 -14.80
C SER A 114 16.58 -25.74 -13.31
N ILE A 115 15.34 -25.89 -12.86
CA ILE A 115 14.95 -25.77 -11.45
C ILE A 115 15.71 -26.82 -10.61
N ALA A 116 15.70 -28.08 -11.06
CA ALA A 116 16.40 -29.18 -10.38
C ALA A 116 17.91 -28.90 -10.26
N LYS A 117 18.54 -28.41 -11.32
CA LYS A 117 19.94 -27.99 -11.31
C LYS A 117 20.23 -26.92 -10.27
N ILE A 118 19.44 -25.82 -10.25
CA ILE A 118 19.60 -24.75 -9.27
C ILE A 118 19.53 -25.29 -7.84
N VAL A 119 18.57 -26.17 -7.55
CA VAL A 119 18.37 -26.74 -6.20
C VAL A 119 19.51 -27.69 -5.83
N LEU A 120 19.94 -28.56 -6.72
CA LEU A 120 20.99 -29.57 -6.49
C LEU A 120 22.37 -28.92 -6.33
N GLU A 121 22.69 -27.95 -7.17
CA GLU A 121 23.97 -27.23 -7.15
C GLU A 121 24.00 -26.11 -6.10
N ASN A 122 22.94 -25.93 -5.32
CA ASN A 122 22.78 -24.85 -4.35
C ASN A 122 22.98 -23.44 -4.97
N GLY A 123 22.48 -23.27 -6.20
CA GLY A 123 22.55 -22.01 -6.94
C GLY A 123 21.78 -20.89 -6.27
N LEU A 124 22.15 -19.63 -6.58
CA LEU A 124 21.46 -18.45 -6.09
C LEU A 124 20.07 -18.34 -6.72
N LEU A 125 19.10 -18.00 -5.88
CA LEU A 125 17.73 -17.80 -6.33
C LEU A 125 17.50 -16.40 -6.87
N THR A 126 16.64 -16.30 -7.88
CA THR A 126 16.12 -15.04 -8.40
C THR A 126 14.64 -14.92 -8.09
N PHE A 127 14.22 -13.71 -7.74
CA PHE A 127 12.84 -13.38 -7.38
C PHE A 127 12.32 -12.32 -8.34
N LYS A 128 11.22 -12.61 -9.04
CA LYS A 128 10.59 -11.66 -9.95
C LYS A 128 9.82 -10.59 -9.17
N LYS A 129 9.53 -9.45 -9.80
CA LYS A 129 8.74 -8.38 -9.16
C LYS A 129 7.34 -8.82 -8.72
N ASP A 130 6.76 -9.81 -9.42
CA ASP A 130 5.48 -10.43 -9.10
C ASP A 130 5.59 -11.70 -8.23
N PHE A 131 6.75 -11.93 -7.62
CA PHE A 131 7.03 -13.08 -6.72
C PHE A 131 5.96 -13.20 -5.64
N ILE A 132 5.61 -12.09 -5.02
CA ILE A 132 4.46 -11.97 -4.14
C ILE A 132 3.37 -11.24 -4.93
N ASN A 133 2.31 -11.96 -5.26
CA ASN A 133 1.21 -11.38 -6.02
C ASN A 133 0.41 -10.43 -5.12
N ILE A 134 0.43 -9.14 -5.47
CA ILE A 134 -0.33 -8.10 -4.81
C ILE A 134 -1.51 -7.75 -5.70
N SER A 135 -2.72 -8.03 -5.23
CA SER A 135 -3.94 -7.66 -5.97
C SER A 135 -4.07 -6.13 -6.07
N GLY A 136 -4.83 -5.65 -7.04
CA GLY A 136 -5.21 -4.24 -7.13
C GLY A 136 -6.26 -3.79 -6.08
N ASN A 137 -6.67 -4.71 -5.18
CA ASN A 137 -7.69 -4.49 -4.15
C ASN A 137 -7.11 -4.77 -2.76
N ILE A 138 -6.23 -3.87 -2.30
CA ILE A 138 -5.52 -4.02 -1.04
C ILE A 138 -6.40 -3.54 0.13
N ASP A 139 -6.66 -4.45 1.07
CA ASP A 139 -7.24 -4.16 2.38
C ASP A 139 -6.48 -4.92 3.48
N ALA A 140 -6.93 -4.81 4.72
CA ALA A 140 -6.26 -5.47 5.84
C ALA A 140 -6.22 -7.01 5.69
N GLN A 141 -7.21 -7.61 5.06
CA GLN A 141 -7.24 -9.05 4.81
C GLN A 141 -6.16 -9.47 3.80
N GLU A 142 -6.05 -8.73 2.70
CA GLU A 142 -5.01 -8.99 1.69
C GLU A 142 -3.60 -8.74 2.26
N ILE A 143 -3.42 -7.69 3.07
CA ILE A 143 -2.14 -7.43 3.76
C ILE A 143 -1.76 -8.59 4.68
N ARG A 144 -2.70 -9.09 5.51
CA ARG A 144 -2.45 -10.27 6.36
C ARG A 144 -2.08 -11.51 5.54
N LYS A 145 -2.75 -11.73 4.42
CA LYS A 145 -2.45 -12.83 3.51
C LYS A 145 -1.04 -12.71 2.92
N ILE A 146 -0.64 -11.51 2.51
CA ILE A 146 0.71 -11.22 2.01
C ILE A 146 1.75 -11.51 3.11
N LEU A 147 1.56 -10.97 4.32
CA LEU A 147 2.46 -11.21 5.44
C LEU A 147 2.59 -12.72 5.75
N LYS A 148 1.48 -13.44 5.81
CA LYS A 148 1.47 -14.89 6.03
C LYS A 148 2.21 -15.65 4.92
N GLN A 149 2.09 -15.23 3.66
CA GLN A 149 2.78 -15.87 2.53
C GLN A 149 4.30 -15.79 2.65
N VAL A 150 4.83 -14.73 3.25
CA VAL A 150 6.27 -14.56 3.46
C VAL A 150 6.75 -15.07 4.83
N GLY A 151 5.86 -15.54 5.70
CA GLY A 151 6.20 -15.96 7.05
C GLY A 151 6.33 -14.81 8.06
N GLY A 152 5.76 -13.64 7.74
CA GLY A 152 5.67 -12.50 8.66
C GLY A 152 4.52 -12.65 9.68
N ASN A 153 4.56 -11.86 10.74
CA ASN A 153 3.52 -11.85 11.76
C ASN A 153 2.25 -11.16 11.28
N GLU A 154 1.12 -11.65 11.74
CA GLU A 154 -0.18 -11.07 11.45
C GLU A 154 -0.37 -9.76 12.21
N ILE A 155 -0.86 -8.73 11.49
CA ILE A 155 -1.26 -7.45 12.08
C ILE A 155 -2.77 -7.45 12.22
N ARG A 156 -3.23 -7.30 13.46
CA ARG A 156 -4.66 -7.19 13.79
C ARG A 156 -5.16 -5.78 13.47
N ASP A 157 -6.48 -5.62 13.45
CA ASP A 157 -7.20 -4.37 13.11
C ASP A 157 -7.16 -4.01 11.61
N GLY A 158 -7.23 -2.72 11.26
CA GLY A 158 -7.26 -2.25 9.88
C GLY A 158 -8.64 -2.36 9.21
N ARG A 159 -9.73 -2.37 9.99
CA ARG A 159 -11.11 -2.41 9.47
C ARG A 159 -11.43 -1.26 8.54
N CYS A 160 -10.85 -0.08 8.80
CA CYS A 160 -10.99 1.11 7.96
C CYS A 160 -10.49 0.88 6.52
N LEU A 161 -9.46 0.05 6.32
CA LEU A 161 -8.88 -0.19 4.99
C LEU A 161 -9.86 -0.83 4.02
N LYS A 162 -10.79 -1.67 4.52
CA LYS A 162 -11.84 -2.25 3.68
C LYS A 162 -12.77 -1.15 3.17
N ALA A 163 -13.24 -0.27 4.04
CA ALA A 163 -14.13 0.82 3.64
C ALA A 163 -13.44 1.77 2.64
N ILE A 164 -12.16 2.11 2.87
CA ILE A 164 -11.37 2.93 1.95
C ILE A 164 -11.27 2.27 0.57
N LYS A 165 -10.93 0.98 0.53
CA LYS A 165 -10.85 0.19 -0.73
C LYS A 165 -12.20 0.18 -1.45
N ASP A 166 -13.30 -0.11 -0.74
CA ASP A 166 -14.62 -0.23 -1.33
C ASP A 166 -15.07 1.13 -1.92
N LYS A 167 -14.86 2.25 -1.21
CA LYS A 167 -15.18 3.59 -1.73
C LYS A 167 -14.32 3.97 -2.93
N ARG A 168 -13.02 3.67 -2.89
CA ARG A 168 -12.15 3.90 -4.07
C ARG A 168 -12.60 3.09 -5.27
N ASN A 169 -13.00 1.84 -5.08
CA ASN A 169 -13.48 1.01 -6.18
C ASN A 169 -14.76 1.57 -6.80
N HIS A 170 -15.74 1.97 -6.00
CA HIS A 170 -16.95 2.61 -6.49
C HIS A 170 -16.67 3.88 -7.30
N LEU A 171 -15.73 4.71 -6.84
CA LEU A 171 -15.30 5.90 -7.58
C LEU A 171 -14.58 5.55 -8.90
N ALA A 172 -13.70 4.55 -8.86
CA ALA A 172 -12.90 4.16 -10.03
C ALA A 172 -13.74 3.47 -11.13
N HIS A 173 -14.78 2.75 -10.74
CA HIS A 173 -15.70 2.09 -11.68
C HIS A 173 -16.87 2.97 -12.12
N GLY A 174 -17.04 4.14 -11.49
CA GLY A 174 -18.15 5.04 -11.78
C GLY A 174 -19.51 4.55 -11.23
N ASP A 175 -19.51 3.63 -10.27
CA ASP A 175 -20.73 3.12 -9.63
C ASP A 175 -21.44 4.22 -8.85
N PHE A 176 -20.69 5.15 -8.28
CA PHE A 176 -21.16 6.33 -7.56
C PHE A 176 -20.35 7.56 -7.95
N SER A 177 -21.00 8.73 -7.98
CA SER A 177 -20.33 10.01 -8.13
C SER A 177 -19.55 10.39 -6.85
N PHE A 178 -18.61 11.32 -6.98
CA PHE A 178 -17.88 11.87 -5.83
C PHE A 178 -18.82 12.51 -4.82
N SER A 179 -19.82 13.26 -5.29
CA SER A 179 -20.82 13.89 -4.42
C SER A 179 -21.66 12.87 -3.67
N GLU A 180 -22.05 11.75 -4.30
CA GLU A 180 -22.80 10.69 -3.64
C GLU A 180 -22.00 10.01 -2.53
N ILE A 181 -20.72 9.76 -2.73
CA ILE A 181 -19.86 9.19 -1.69
C ILE A 181 -19.56 10.23 -0.61
N GLY A 182 -19.19 11.44 -0.99
CA GLY A 182 -18.71 12.45 -0.04
C GLY A 182 -19.78 12.95 0.92
N LYS A 183 -21.08 12.95 0.53
CA LYS A 183 -22.18 13.38 1.40
C LYS A 183 -22.38 12.51 2.64
N ASP A 184 -21.98 11.23 2.56
CA ASP A 184 -22.16 10.26 3.63
C ASP A 184 -21.14 10.37 4.76
N TYR A 185 -20.15 11.26 4.61
CA TYR A 185 -19.03 11.41 5.54
C TYR A 185 -18.85 12.85 6.01
N THR A 186 -18.56 13.00 7.30
CA THR A 186 -18.04 14.23 7.85
C THR A 186 -16.52 14.31 7.66
N VAL A 187 -15.94 15.50 7.78
CA VAL A 187 -14.47 15.65 7.78
C VAL A 187 -13.85 14.93 8.97
N SER A 188 -14.53 14.90 10.13
CA SER A 188 -14.10 14.17 11.32
C SER A 188 -14.00 12.64 11.06
N ASP A 189 -14.96 12.07 10.33
CA ASP A 189 -14.92 10.66 9.94
C ASP A 189 -13.68 10.37 9.08
N LEU A 190 -13.42 11.24 8.11
CA LEU A 190 -12.28 11.07 7.20
C LEU A 190 -10.94 11.23 7.93
N ILE A 191 -10.84 12.11 8.92
CA ILE A 191 -9.68 12.24 9.78
C ILE A 191 -9.44 10.95 10.56
N THR A 192 -10.50 10.36 11.11
CA THR A 192 -10.42 9.06 11.78
C THR A 192 -9.90 7.98 10.82
N TYR A 193 -10.41 7.89 9.59
CA TYR A 193 -9.90 6.99 8.56
C TYR A 193 -8.41 7.22 8.26
N LYS A 194 -7.99 8.48 8.19
CA LYS A 194 -6.57 8.85 7.95
C LYS A 194 -5.68 8.38 9.11
N ASP A 195 -6.07 8.66 10.34
CA ASP A 195 -5.28 8.33 11.53
C ASP A 195 -5.19 6.81 11.73
N ASP A 196 -6.30 6.07 11.61
CA ASP A 196 -6.33 4.61 11.64
C ASP A 196 -5.45 3.99 10.54
N THR A 197 -5.48 4.57 9.34
CA THR A 197 -4.64 4.11 8.22
C THR A 197 -3.16 4.32 8.51
N LYS A 198 -2.78 5.49 9.02
CA LYS A 198 -1.41 5.84 9.41
C LYS A 198 -0.88 4.87 10.46
N ASP A 199 -1.66 4.61 11.49
CA ASP A 199 -1.29 3.70 12.59
C ASP A 199 -1.14 2.26 12.10
N TYR A 200 -2.06 1.80 11.26
CA TYR A 200 -1.97 0.46 10.69
C TYR A 200 -0.75 0.28 9.79
N LEU A 201 -0.49 1.23 8.88
CA LEU A 201 0.67 1.18 7.98
C LEU A 201 1.99 1.30 8.74
N SER A 202 2.03 2.05 9.84
CA SER A 202 3.21 2.11 10.70
C SER A 202 3.55 0.75 11.32
N LYS A 203 2.54 -0.01 11.74
CA LYS A 203 2.71 -1.39 12.23
C LYS A 203 3.19 -2.33 11.12
N VAL A 204 2.64 -2.20 9.90
CA VAL A 204 3.09 -2.98 8.73
C VAL A 204 4.56 -2.70 8.42
N LEU A 205 4.95 -1.43 8.36
CA LEU A 205 6.34 -1.05 8.11
C LEU A 205 7.29 -1.55 9.20
N GLY A 206 6.83 -1.55 10.46
CA GLY A 206 7.58 -2.12 11.59
C GLY A 206 7.79 -3.63 11.45
N GLU A 207 6.74 -4.38 11.09
CA GLU A 207 6.85 -5.83 10.88
C GLU A 207 7.75 -6.18 9.70
N ILE A 208 7.64 -5.49 8.57
CA ILE A 208 8.51 -5.70 7.41
C ILE A 208 9.97 -5.34 7.74
N GLN A 209 10.22 -4.28 8.50
CA GLN A 209 11.55 -3.95 8.97
C GLN A 209 12.13 -5.07 9.83
N ASN A 210 11.36 -5.53 10.84
CA ASN A 210 11.72 -6.65 11.70
C ASN A 210 11.98 -7.96 10.92
N PHE A 211 11.17 -8.22 9.89
CA PHE A 211 11.35 -9.36 8.99
C PHE A 211 12.68 -9.29 8.23
N ILE A 212 13.05 -8.12 7.73
CA ILE A 212 14.30 -7.90 6.98
C ILE A 212 15.50 -7.93 7.92
N ASP A 213 15.48 -7.18 9.02
CA ASP A 213 16.62 -7.03 9.93
C ASP A 213 17.01 -8.34 10.61
N ASN A 214 16.03 -9.17 10.94
CA ASN A 214 16.24 -10.50 11.51
C ASN A 214 16.32 -11.61 10.45
N GLN A 215 16.41 -11.25 9.17
CA GLN A 215 16.56 -12.20 8.05
C GLN A 215 15.55 -13.36 8.12
N LYS A 216 14.29 -13.09 8.53
CA LYS A 216 13.25 -14.11 8.69
C LYS A 216 12.88 -14.83 7.39
N TYR A 217 13.40 -14.38 6.26
CA TYR A 217 13.35 -15.09 4.99
C TYR A 217 14.30 -16.29 4.93
N LEU A 218 15.23 -16.43 5.86
CA LEU A 218 16.10 -17.60 5.99
C LEU A 218 15.47 -18.63 6.94
N CYS A 219 15.80 -19.93 6.71
CA CYS A 219 15.42 -20.96 7.66
C CYS A 219 16.22 -20.80 8.95
N SER A 220 15.55 -21.01 10.09
CA SER A 220 16.24 -21.11 11.39
C SER A 220 17.23 -22.28 11.33
N THR A 221 18.49 -22.00 11.59
CA THR A 221 19.53 -23.02 11.78
C THR A 221 19.28 -23.83 13.04
#